data_888ecb9da67563c8fb78749d05e25fc3
#
_entry.id   888ecb9da67563c8fb78749d05e25fc3
#
_cell.length_a   1.000
_cell.length_b   1.000
_cell.length_c   1.000
_cell.angle_alpha   90.00
_cell.angle_beta   90.00
_cell.angle_gamma   90.00
#
_symmetry.space_group_name_H-M   'P 1'
#
loop_
_entity.id
_entity.type
_entity.pdbx_description
1 polymer ?
#
loop_
_entity_poly.entity_id
_entity_poly.type
_entity_poly.pdbx_seq_one_letter_code
_entity_poly.pdbx_strand_id
1 'polypeptide(L)'
;KKLLITIDEVTNSEHIRIFASSFQIFLRQEAPIYLLMTGLYENIYELENHKELTFLYRAPKIMLEPLNLTAIRKQYAEIFSLDFEKATEMSLLTKGYPFAFQVLGYLYWQEQEKKSLEEILPEYDQYLDEYVYNKIWSELSETDQSVLITLAKEGGTAPVKSLREKLEMTSSLFSVYRDRLKRKGVIDTRED
;
A
#
# COMPACT_ATOMS: atom_id res chain seq x y z
N LYS A 1 9.82 21.14 27.88
CA LYS A 1 9.54 21.12 26.43
C LYS A 1 9.52 19.67 25.97
N LYS A 2 8.66 19.31 25.02
CA LYS A 2 8.60 17.98 24.40
C LYS A 2 9.25 18.07 23.02
N LEU A 3 9.94 16.99 22.58
CA LEU A 3 10.56 16.88 21.26
C LEU A 3 9.92 15.70 20.53
N LEU A 4 9.51 15.91 19.27
CA LEU A 4 9.09 14.85 18.36
C LEU A 4 10.13 14.72 17.25
N ILE A 5 10.66 13.52 17.07
CA ILE A 5 11.53 13.14 15.94
C ILE A 5 10.68 12.33 14.97
N THR A 6 10.69 12.71 13.71
CA THR A 6 9.99 11.99 12.65
C THR A 6 11.01 11.46 11.65
N ILE A 7 10.88 10.20 11.25
CA ILE A 7 11.71 9.57 10.22
C ILE A 7 10.76 8.92 9.21
N ASP A 8 10.81 9.38 7.97
CA ASP A 8 10.00 8.85 6.89
C ASP A 8 10.79 7.82 6.06
N GLU A 9 10.07 6.88 5.45
CA GLU A 9 10.62 5.81 4.61
C GLU A 9 11.73 4.99 5.30
N VAL A 10 11.53 4.61 6.57
CA VAL A 10 12.51 3.79 7.28
C VAL A 10 12.68 2.43 6.61
N THR A 11 13.94 1.99 6.57
CA THR A 11 14.34 0.66 6.12
C THR A 11 15.08 -0.07 7.23
N ASN A 12 15.21 -1.39 7.15
CA ASN A 12 16.00 -2.16 8.11
C ASN A 12 17.52 -2.00 7.87
N SER A 13 17.99 -0.75 7.79
CA SER A 13 19.41 -0.41 7.62
C SER A 13 20.13 -0.39 8.96
N GLU A 14 21.46 -0.55 8.91
CA GLU A 14 22.31 -0.49 10.10
C GLU A 14 22.16 0.85 10.82
N HIS A 15 22.11 1.96 10.07
CA HIS A 15 21.98 3.30 10.65
C HIS A 15 20.66 3.48 11.41
N ILE A 16 19.56 2.99 10.89
CA ILE A 16 18.26 3.04 11.58
C ILE A 16 18.28 2.15 12.82
N ARG A 17 18.93 0.97 12.77
CA ARG A 17 19.06 0.11 13.95
C ARG A 17 19.88 0.76 15.04
N ILE A 18 21.03 1.37 14.70
CA ILE A 18 21.86 2.11 15.66
C ILE A 18 21.08 3.27 16.26
N PHE A 19 20.39 4.05 15.43
CA PHE A 19 19.56 5.18 15.90
C PHE A 19 18.47 4.69 16.87
N ALA A 20 17.69 3.68 16.48
CA ALA A 20 16.61 3.14 17.30
C ALA A 20 17.13 2.57 18.64
N SER A 21 18.25 1.84 18.61
CA SER A 21 18.90 1.34 19.83
C SER A 21 19.34 2.48 20.74
N SER A 22 19.90 3.57 20.17
CA SER A 22 20.29 4.76 20.94
C SER A 22 19.08 5.49 21.51
N PHE A 23 17.98 5.54 20.74
CA PHE A 23 16.71 6.14 21.20
C PHE A 23 16.14 5.42 22.43
N GLN A 24 16.36 4.11 22.57
CA GLN A 24 15.95 3.35 23.76
C GLN A 24 16.57 3.90 25.06
N ILE A 25 17.74 4.52 25.00
CA ILE A 25 18.40 5.14 26.16
C ILE A 25 17.53 6.31 26.67
N PHE A 26 17.03 7.14 25.77
CA PHE A 26 16.16 8.26 26.13
C PHE A 26 14.85 7.79 26.75
N LEU A 27 14.29 6.67 26.25
CA LEU A 27 13.08 6.08 26.84
C LEU A 27 13.33 5.61 28.27
N ARG A 28 14.49 5.00 28.55
CA ARG A 28 14.87 4.56 29.92
C ARG A 28 15.08 5.72 30.88
N GLN A 29 15.49 6.87 30.35
CA GLN A 29 15.69 8.10 31.12
C GLN A 29 14.42 8.94 31.27
N GLU A 30 13.28 8.44 30.78
CA GLU A 30 11.99 9.15 30.77
C GLU A 30 12.09 10.54 30.13
N ALA A 31 13.02 10.71 29.18
CA ALA A 31 13.17 11.98 28.48
C ALA A 31 11.89 12.30 27.67
N PRO A 32 11.44 13.56 27.63
CA PRO A 32 10.22 13.96 26.93
C PRO A 32 10.45 14.02 25.39
N ILE A 33 10.96 12.92 24.83
CA ILE A 33 11.28 12.75 23.41
C ILE A 33 10.42 11.64 22.85
N TYR A 34 9.80 11.91 21.70
CA TYR A 34 8.92 10.99 21.00
C TYR A 34 9.50 10.69 19.63
N LEU A 35 9.31 9.47 19.16
CA LEU A 35 9.75 9.01 17.84
C LEU A 35 8.55 8.53 17.05
N LEU A 36 8.38 9.06 15.84
CA LEU A 36 7.44 8.59 14.84
C LEU A 36 8.24 8.11 13.62
N MET A 37 8.10 6.85 13.28
CA MET A 37 8.69 6.27 12.08
C MET A 37 7.59 5.85 11.12
N THR A 38 7.74 6.19 9.84
CA THR A 38 6.87 5.71 8.77
C THR A 38 7.68 4.88 7.77
N GLY A 39 7.03 3.95 7.09
CA GLY A 39 7.69 3.09 6.11
C GLY A 39 6.75 2.01 5.58
N LEU A 40 7.22 1.27 4.60
CA LEU A 40 6.50 0.11 4.10
C LEU A 40 6.34 -0.94 5.21
N TYR A 41 5.21 -1.64 5.18
CA TYR A 41 4.89 -2.66 6.19
C TYR A 41 6.03 -3.66 6.40
N GLU A 42 6.66 -4.13 5.32
CA GLU A 42 7.76 -5.08 5.37
C GLU A 42 8.97 -4.53 6.14
N ASN A 43 9.36 -3.29 5.86
CA ASN A 43 10.47 -2.63 6.54
C ASN A 43 10.20 -2.42 8.03
N ILE A 44 8.99 -1.98 8.39
CA ILE A 44 8.58 -1.82 9.79
C ILE A 44 8.56 -3.18 10.49
N TYR A 45 8.02 -4.22 9.84
CA TYR A 45 7.97 -5.57 10.36
C TYR A 45 9.36 -6.15 10.62
N GLU A 46 10.30 -5.94 9.71
CA GLU A 46 11.69 -6.37 9.89
C GLU A 46 12.38 -5.65 11.06
N LEU A 47 12.17 -4.33 11.18
CA LEU A 47 12.73 -3.54 12.28
C LEU A 47 12.21 -4.01 13.64
N GLU A 48 10.90 -4.20 13.77
CA GLU A 48 10.31 -4.60 15.06
C GLU A 48 10.67 -6.02 15.48
N ASN A 49 10.95 -6.90 14.53
CA ASN A 49 11.38 -8.28 14.78
C ASN A 49 12.90 -8.42 14.91
N HIS A 50 13.65 -7.32 14.75
CA HIS A 50 15.08 -7.37 14.94
C HIS A 50 15.45 -7.59 16.41
N LYS A 51 16.34 -8.55 16.67
CA LYS A 51 16.71 -9.01 18.03
C LYS A 51 17.15 -7.90 18.98
N GLU A 52 17.70 -6.82 18.45
CA GLU A 52 18.20 -5.67 19.23
C GLU A 52 17.15 -4.57 19.42
N LEU A 53 16.00 -4.65 18.71
CA LEU A 53 14.98 -3.61 18.67
C LEU A 53 13.62 -4.09 19.21
N THR A 54 13.62 -5.11 20.06
CA THR A 54 12.41 -5.74 20.60
C THR A 54 11.46 -4.77 21.33
N PHE A 55 11.95 -3.60 21.75
CA PHE A 55 11.12 -2.57 22.34
C PHE A 55 10.14 -1.94 21.33
N LEU A 56 10.49 -1.93 20.02
CA LEU A 56 9.62 -1.44 18.94
C LEU A 56 8.37 -2.31 18.78
N TYR A 57 8.45 -3.59 19.10
CA TYR A 57 7.29 -4.50 19.07
C TYR A 57 6.15 -4.02 19.96
N ARG A 58 6.47 -3.30 21.06
CA ARG A 58 5.49 -2.74 22.00
C ARG A 58 5.06 -1.32 21.65
N ALA A 59 5.65 -0.70 20.63
CA ALA A 59 5.28 0.63 20.20
C ALA A 59 3.86 0.62 19.61
N PRO A 60 3.06 1.68 19.82
CA PRO A 60 1.79 1.83 19.14
C PRO A 60 2.00 1.83 17.61
N LYS A 61 1.11 1.15 16.89
CA LYS A 61 1.16 1.02 15.42
C LYS A 61 -0.07 1.68 14.81
N ILE A 62 0.16 2.43 13.75
CA ILE A 62 -0.90 3.00 12.93
C ILE A 62 -0.76 2.36 11.55
N MET A 63 -1.74 1.52 11.18
CA MET A 63 -1.84 0.95 9.85
C MET A 63 -2.65 1.92 8.99
N LEU A 64 -2.07 2.31 7.84
CA LEU A 64 -2.78 3.14 6.88
C LEU A 64 -3.62 2.22 5.98
N GLU A 65 -4.92 2.44 6.02
CA GLU A 65 -5.89 1.77 5.17
C GLU A 65 -6.08 2.53 3.85
N PRO A 66 -6.60 1.90 2.80
CA PRO A 66 -7.05 2.61 1.61
C PRO A 66 -8.00 3.75 1.97
N LEU A 67 -7.96 4.84 1.22
CA LEU A 67 -8.86 5.96 1.40
C LEU A 67 -10.32 5.50 1.27
N ASN A 68 -11.18 6.05 2.11
CA ASN A 68 -12.60 5.74 2.08
C ASN A 68 -13.24 6.24 0.77
N LEU A 69 -13.78 5.33 -0.03
CA LEU A 69 -14.38 5.65 -1.34
C LEU A 69 -15.54 6.65 -1.23
N THR A 70 -16.31 6.62 -0.13
CA THR A 70 -17.37 7.61 0.10
C THR A 70 -16.79 9.01 0.32
N ALA A 71 -15.66 9.12 1.01
CA ALA A 71 -14.96 10.40 1.19
C ALA A 71 -14.38 10.90 -0.13
N ILE A 72 -13.76 10.03 -0.94
CA ILE A 72 -13.26 10.36 -2.29
C ILE A 72 -14.41 10.86 -3.17
N ARG A 73 -15.54 10.13 -3.22
CA ARG A 73 -16.73 10.52 -3.97
C ARG A 73 -17.20 11.92 -3.58
N LYS A 74 -17.30 12.18 -2.27
CA LYS A 74 -17.72 13.49 -1.76
C LYS A 74 -16.77 14.59 -2.21
N GLN A 75 -15.47 14.36 -2.13
CA GLN A 75 -14.45 15.31 -2.58
C GLN A 75 -14.56 15.60 -4.08
N TYR A 76 -14.69 14.59 -4.93
CA TYR A 76 -14.86 14.78 -6.37
C TYR A 76 -16.17 15.52 -6.70
N ALA A 77 -17.27 15.17 -6.04
CA ALA A 77 -18.54 15.86 -6.22
C ALA A 77 -18.46 17.35 -5.85
N GLU A 78 -17.80 17.67 -4.74
CA GLU A 78 -17.64 19.04 -4.26
C GLU A 78 -16.68 19.87 -5.15
N ILE A 79 -15.53 19.31 -5.50
CA ILE A 79 -14.50 20.03 -6.27
C ILE A 79 -14.93 20.27 -7.71
N PHE A 80 -15.53 19.26 -8.35
CA PHE A 80 -15.87 19.30 -9.78
C PHE A 80 -17.35 19.52 -10.06
N SER A 81 -18.16 19.75 -9.03
CA SER A 81 -19.63 19.92 -9.16
C SER A 81 -20.29 18.73 -9.88
N LEU A 82 -19.83 17.51 -9.62
CA LEU A 82 -20.33 16.30 -10.25
C LEU A 82 -21.60 15.80 -9.58
N ASP A 83 -22.44 15.16 -10.38
CA ASP A 83 -23.54 14.35 -9.86
C ASP A 83 -23.05 13.10 -9.10
N PHE A 84 -23.99 12.43 -8.43
CA PHE A 84 -23.66 11.28 -7.60
C PHE A 84 -23.10 10.10 -8.40
N GLU A 85 -23.60 9.87 -9.62
CA GLU A 85 -23.21 8.71 -10.44
C GLU A 85 -21.77 8.87 -10.93
N LYS A 86 -21.45 10.01 -11.53
CA LYS A 86 -20.10 10.30 -12.03
C LYS A 86 -19.06 10.36 -10.92
N ALA A 87 -19.37 11.00 -9.81
CA ALA A 87 -18.47 11.03 -8.65
C ALA A 87 -18.24 9.62 -8.05
N THR A 88 -19.27 8.76 -8.09
CA THR A 88 -19.14 7.36 -7.65
C THR A 88 -18.24 6.58 -8.61
N GLU A 89 -18.45 6.70 -9.91
CA GLU A 89 -17.65 6.06 -10.94
C GLU A 89 -16.15 6.44 -10.75
N MET A 90 -15.85 7.73 -10.70
CA MET A 90 -14.48 8.21 -10.46
C MET A 90 -13.87 7.67 -9.15
N SER A 91 -14.67 7.64 -8.08
CA SER A 91 -14.17 7.13 -6.79
C SER A 91 -13.81 5.64 -6.85
N LEU A 92 -14.62 4.84 -7.55
CA LEU A 92 -14.38 3.40 -7.71
C LEU A 92 -13.12 3.09 -8.52
N LEU A 93 -12.79 3.92 -9.53
CA LEU A 93 -11.56 3.79 -10.33
C LEU A 93 -10.30 3.93 -9.48
N THR A 94 -10.34 4.70 -8.40
CA THR A 94 -9.17 4.91 -7.53
C THR A 94 -8.85 3.71 -6.65
N LYS A 95 -9.79 2.80 -6.42
CA LYS A 95 -9.70 1.69 -5.44
C LYS A 95 -9.29 2.16 -4.03
N GLY A 96 -9.43 3.44 -3.72
CA GLY A 96 -8.97 4.04 -2.47
C GLY A 96 -7.46 4.31 -2.42
N TYR A 97 -6.73 4.13 -3.52
CA TYR A 97 -5.30 4.39 -3.56
C TYR A 97 -5.03 5.89 -3.66
N PRO A 98 -4.25 6.51 -2.72
CA PRO A 98 -4.07 7.95 -2.66
C PRO A 98 -3.49 8.56 -3.95
N PHE A 99 -2.49 7.92 -4.55
CA PHE A 99 -1.89 8.38 -5.80
C PHE A 99 -2.91 8.35 -6.95
N ALA A 100 -3.68 7.26 -7.07
CA ALA A 100 -4.72 7.13 -8.07
C ALA A 100 -5.81 8.21 -7.92
N PHE A 101 -6.19 8.52 -6.67
CA PHE A 101 -7.12 9.62 -6.38
C PHE A 101 -6.58 10.97 -6.87
N GLN A 102 -5.31 11.26 -6.60
CA GLN A 102 -4.70 12.52 -7.02
C GLN A 102 -4.55 12.62 -8.54
N VAL A 103 -4.04 11.57 -9.18
CA VAL A 103 -3.82 11.56 -10.64
C VAL A 103 -5.14 11.68 -11.40
N LEU A 104 -6.16 10.88 -11.03
CA LEU A 104 -7.46 10.97 -11.69
C LEU A 104 -8.10 12.35 -11.51
N GLY A 105 -8.02 12.91 -10.30
CA GLY A 105 -8.51 14.25 -10.03
C GLY A 105 -7.77 15.34 -10.83
N TYR A 106 -6.45 15.22 -10.94
CA TYR A 106 -5.62 16.15 -11.70
C TYR A 106 -5.94 16.10 -13.20
N LEU A 107 -5.99 14.92 -13.80
CA LEU A 107 -6.32 14.76 -15.22
C LEU A 107 -7.74 15.22 -15.51
N TYR A 108 -8.69 14.88 -14.67
CA TYR A 108 -10.06 15.34 -14.82
C TYR A 108 -10.15 16.88 -14.74
N TRP A 109 -9.47 17.50 -13.78
CA TRP A 109 -9.43 18.96 -13.65
C TRP A 109 -8.87 19.63 -14.88
N GLN A 110 -7.83 19.08 -15.51
CA GLN A 110 -7.23 19.65 -16.72
C GLN A 110 -8.08 19.52 -17.97
N GLU A 111 -8.82 18.42 -18.11
CA GLU A 111 -9.40 18.00 -19.37
C GLU A 111 -10.95 17.99 -19.38
N GLN A 112 -11.64 18.19 -18.25
CA GLN A 112 -13.10 18.03 -18.10
C GLN A 112 -13.94 18.88 -19.07
N GLU A 113 -13.39 19.99 -19.58
CA GLU A 113 -14.07 20.84 -20.55
C GLU A 113 -13.90 20.33 -22.00
N LYS A 114 -12.95 19.43 -22.25
CA LYS A 114 -12.53 18.99 -23.59
C LYS A 114 -12.73 17.50 -23.83
N LYS A 115 -12.65 16.70 -22.76
CA LYS A 115 -12.67 15.24 -22.84
C LYS A 115 -13.69 14.66 -21.87
N SER A 116 -14.27 13.53 -22.25
CA SER A 116 -15.04 12.69 -21.34
C SER A 116 -14.13 11.94 -20.36
N LEU A 117 -14.71 11.35 -19.32
CA LEU A 117 -13.94 10.52 -18.39
C LEU A 117 -13.25 9.34 -19.11
N GLU A 118 -13.98 8.69 -20.01
CA GLU A 118 -13.50 7.54 -20.78
C GLU A 118 -12.29 7.90 -21.67
N GLU A 119 -12.23 9.12 -22.17
CA GLU A 119 -11.11 9.62 -22.96
C GLU A 119 -9.88 9.99 -22.11
N ILE A 120 -10.08 10.17 -20.79
CA ILE A 120 -9.01 10.43 -19.83
C ILE A 120 -8.39 9.12 -19.32
N LEU A 121 -9.16 8.03 -19.23
CA LEU A 121 -8.72 6.76 -18.65
C LEU A 121 -7.41 6.20 -19.25
N PRO A 122 -7.15 6.24 -20.56
CA PRO A 122 -5.89 5.73 -21.09
C PRO A 122 -4.66 6.46 -20.53
N GLU A 123 -4.74 7.78 -20.34
CA GLU A 123 -3.67 8.56 -19.75
C GLU A 123 -3.54 8.27 -18.23
N TYR A 124 -4.66 8.12 -17.55
CA TYR A 124 -4.71 7.72 -16.15
C TYR A 124 -4.04 6.34 -15.94
N ASP A 125 -4.37 5.35 -16.75
CA ASP A 125 -3.77 4.02 -16.70
C ASP A 125 -2.26 4.09 -16.96
N GLN A 126 -1.82 4.91 -17.93
CA GLN A 126 -0.40 5.13 -18.19
C GLN A 126 0.34 5.68 -16.97
N TYR A 127 -0.24 6.65 -16.24
CA TYR A 127 0.36 7.15 -15.00
C TYR A 127 0.46 6.06 -13.93
N LEU A 128 -0.58 5.23 -13.78
CA LEU A 128 -0.53 4.11 -12.83
C LEU A 128 0.50 3.07 -13.22
N ASP A 129 0.61 2.74 -14.49
CA ASP A 129 1.62 1.81 -14.99
C ASP A 129 3.03 2.33 -14.72
N GLU A 130 3.30 3.59 -15.09
CA GLU A 130 4.64 4.17 -14.99
C GLU A 130 5.10 4.36 -13.54
N TYR A 131 4.25 4.90 -12.68
CA TYR A 131 4.65 5.33 -11.34
C TYR A 131 4.32 4.32 -10.24
N VAL A 132 3.49 3.30 -10.52
CA VAL A 132 3.04 2.34 -9.52
C VAL A 132 3.30 0.90 -9.95
N TYR A 133 2.63 0.45 -11.02
CA TYR A 133 2.57 -0.97 -11.33
C TYR A 133 3.90 -1.52 -11.81
N ASN A 134 4.62 -0.81 -12.67
CA ASN A 134 5.94 -1.22 -13.15
C ASN A 134 6.95 -1.36 -12.00
N LYS A 135 6.93 -0.44 -11.04
CA LYS A 135 7.78 -0.53 -9.85
C LYS A 135 7.45 -1.76 -9.01
N ILE A 136 6.18 -1.93 -8.64
CA ILE A 136 5.74 -3.09 -7.87
C ILE A 136 6.11 -4.39 -8.60
N TRP A 137 5.82 -4.46 -9.90
CA TRP A 137 6.08 -5.64 -10.72
C TRP A 137 7.57 -6.00 -10.77
N SER A 138 8.45 -5.01 -10.91
CA SER A 138 9.90 -5.22 -10.95
C SER A 138 10.49 -5.73 -9.64
N GLU A 139 9.83 -5.48 -8.51
CA GLU A 139 10.22 -5.93 -7.17
C GLU A 139 9.71 -7.34 -6.83
N LEU A 140 8.90 -7.94 -7.70
CA LEU A 140 8.35 -9.28 -7.52
C LEU A 140 9.27 -10.35 -8.13
N SER A 141 9.42 -11.46 -7.42
CA SER A 141 10.08 -12.65 -8.00
C SER A 141 9.23 -13.24 -9.13
N GLU A 142 9.84 -14.01 -10.03
CA GLU A 142 9.14 -14.73 -11.10
C GLU A 142 7.98 -15.58 -10.57
N THR A 143 8.16 -16.19 -9.41
CA THR A 143 7.12 -17.00 -8.77
C THR A 143 5.98 -16.14 -8.22
N ASP A 144 6.27 -14.97 -7.63
CA ASP A 144 5.23 -14.02 -7.21
C ASP A 144 4.41 -13.53 -8.41
N GLN A 145 5.11 -13.19 -9.50
CA GLN A 145 4.47 -12.78 -10.76
C GLN A 145 3.57 -13.90 -11.31
N SER A 146 4.03 -15.14 -11.27
CA SER A 146 3.24 -16.30 -11.70
C SER A 146 1.96 -16.48 -10.88
N VAL A 147 2.03 -16.26 -9.57
CA VAL A 147 0.85 -16.29 -8.68
C VAL A 147 -0.14 -15.20 -9.07
N LEU A 148 0.34 -13.96 -9.29
CA LEU A 148 -0.53 -12.84 -9.68
C LEU A 148 -1.14 -13.01 -11.07
N ILE A 149 -0.36 -13.48 -12.04
CA ILE A 149 -0.86 -13.77 -13.39
C ILE A 149 -1.97 -14.84 -13.34
N THR A 150 -1.76 -15.88 -12.53
CA THR A 150 -2.75 -16.95 -12.38
C THR A 150 -4.02 -16.42 -11.70
N LEU A 151 -3.87 -15.60 -10.66
CA LEU A 151 -5.00 -14.96 -9.98
C LEU A 151 -5.76 -14.02 -10.94
N ALA A 152 -5.05 -13.23 -11.74
CA ALA A 152 -5.68 -12.33 -12.72
C ALA A 152 -6.47 -13.10 -13.79
N LYS A 153 -5.94 -14.24 -14.28
CA LYS A 153 -6.66 -15.13 -15.21
C LYS A 153 -7.94 -15.74 -14.62
N GLU A 154 -8.03 -15.83 -13.30
CA GLU A 154 -9.24 -16.26 -12.56
C GLU A 154 -10.19 -15.08 -12.26
N GLY A 155 -9.99 -13.93 -12.87
CA GLY A 155 -10.83 -12.75 -12.64
C GLY A 155 -10.50 -11.98 -11.36
N GLY A 156 -9.30 -12.16 -10.82
CA GLY A 156 -8.80 -11.42 -9.64
C GLY A 156 -9.26 -11.99 -8.29
N THR A 157 -10.08 -13.03 -8.30
CA THR A 157 -10.51 -13.72 -7.06
C THR A 157 -10.59 -15.22 -7.32
N ALA A 158 -9.92 -16.01 -6.49
CA ALA A 158 -9.98 -17.47 -6.63
C ALA A 158 -9.72 -18.18 -5.30
N PRO A 159 -10.29 -19.39 -5.10
CA PRO A 159 -9.97 -20.23 -3.96
C PRO A 159 -8.47 -20.61 -3.96
N VAL A 160 -7.85 -20.59 -2.77
CA VAL A 160 -6.44 -20.98 -2.58
C VAL A 160 -6.13 -22.35 -3.19
N LYS A 161 -7.03 -23.31 -3.05
CA LYS A 161 -6.88 -24.65 -3.60
C LYS A 161 -6.72 -24.62 -5.13
N SER A 162 -7.58 -23.88 -5.83
CA SER A 162 -7.55 -23.75 -7.30
C SER A 162 -6.24 -23.15 -7.79
N LEU A 163 -5.80 -22.05 -7.17
CA LEU A 163 -4.54 -21.38 -7.54
C LEU A 163 -3.34 -22.30 -7.35
N ARG A 164 -3.32 -23.00 -6.21
CA ARG A 164 -2.24 -23.92 -5.87
C ARG A 164 -2.15 -25.10 -6.84
N GLU A 165 -3.28 -25.68 -7.24
CA GLU A 165 -3.34 -26.77 -8.22
C GLU A 165 -2.84 -26.31 -9.59
N LYS A 166 -3.23 -25.11 -10.05
CA LYS A 166 -2.78 -24.54 -11.33
C LYS A 166 -1.29 -24.20 -11.36
N LEU A 167 -0.74 -23.84 -10.21
CA LEU A 167 0.68 -23.50 -10.05
C LEU A 167 1.53 -24.72 -9.66
N GLU A 168 0.92 -25.88 -9.51
CA GLU A 168 1.58 -27.14 -9.07
C GLU A 168 2.37 -26.97 -7.74
N MET A 169 1.84 -26.12 -6.84
CA MET A 169 2.50 -25.81 -5.57
C MET A 169 1.94 -26.61 -4.41
N THR A 170 2.84 -27.00 -3.48
CA THR A 170 2.44 -27.53 -2.19
C THR A 170 1.75 -26.47 -1.34
N SER A 171 0.96 -26.87 -0.34
CA SER A 171 0.26 -25.93 0.54
C SER A 171 1.24 -25.01 1.29
N SER A 172 2.34 -25.57 1.79
CA SER A 172 3.36 -24.81 2.52
C SER A 172 4.06 -23.77 1.63
N LEU A 173 4.44 -24.17 0.41
CA LEU A 173 5.11 -23.28 -0.53
C LEU A 173 4.19 -22.13 -0.96
N PHE A 174 2.96 -22.44 -1.34
CA PHE A 174 1.98 -21.41 -1.74
C PHE A 174 1.69 -20.41 -0.60
N SER A 175 1.60 -20.89 0.65
CA SER A 175 1.40 -20.02 1.81
C SER A 175 2.51 -18.99 1.96
N VAL A 176 3.77 -19.36 1.70
CA VAL A 176 4.91 -18.41 1.77
C VAL A 176 4.73 -17.27 0.76
N TYR A 177 4.39 -17.60 -0.50
CA TYR A 177 4.17 -16.57 -1.53
C TYR A 177 2.94 -15.72 -1.25
N ARG A 178 1.83 -16.35 -0.85
CA ARG A 178 0.60 -15.64 -0.46
C ARG A 178 0.87 -14.65 0.66
N ASP A 179 1.55 -15.05 1.72
CA ASP A 179 1.84 -14.20 2.86
C ASP A 179 2.80 -13.05 2.48
N ARG A 180 3.76 -13.31 1.59
CA ARG A 180 4.64 -12.27 1.04
C ARG A 180 3.87 -11.25 0.20
N LEU A 181 3.04 -11.68 -0.72
CA LEU A 181 2.22 -10.80 -1.56
C LEU A 181 1.20 -10.00 -0.73
N LYS A 182 0.65 -10.61 0.33
CA LYS A 182 -0.22 -9.93 1.29
C LYS A 182 0.54 -8.83 2.04
N ARG A 183 1.75 -9.12 2.55
CA ARG A 183 2.59 -8.12 3.22
C ARG A 183 2.99 -6.96 2.32
N LYS A 184 3.21 -7.23 1.03
CA LYS A 184 3.45 -6.22 0.01
C LYS A 184 2.19 -5.44 -0.38
N GLY A 185 1.02 -5.79 0.13
CA GLY A 185 -0.25 -5.13 -0.20
C GLY A 185 -0.73 -5.37 -1.63
N VAL A 186 -0.18 -6.37 -2.34
CA VAL A 186 -0.51 -6.66 -3.74
C VAL A 186 -1.77 -7.53 -3.85
N ILE A 187 -2.01 -8.37 -2.86
CA ILE A 187 -3.25 -9.16 -2.75
C ILE A 187 -3.89 -8.95 -1.39
N ASP A 188 -5.20 -9.13 -1.36
CA ASP A 188 -5.96 -9.26 -0.13
C ASP A 188 -6.47 -10.70 0.04
N THR A 189 -6.65 -11.13 1.29
CA THR A 189 -7.25 -12.43 1.59
C THR A 189 -8.53 -12.19 2.34
N ARG A 190 -9.66 -12.49 1.71
CA ARG A 190 -10.95 -12.53 2.41
C ARG A 190 -10.97 -13.77 3.28
N GLU A 191 -11.44 -13.64 4.50
CA GLU A 191 -11.82 -14.79 5.31
C GLU A 191 -13.12 -15.35 4.72
N ASP A 192 -13.12 -16.65 4.43
CA ASP A 192 -14.31 -17.41 4.00
C ASP A 192 -15.28 -17.59 5.19
#